data_a09fec022c409a43790c59e3e16d72a6
#
_entry.id   a09fec022c409a43790c59e3e16d72a6
#
_cell.length_a   1.000
_cell.length_b   1.000
_cell.length_c   1.000
_cell.angle_alpha   90.00
_cell.angle_beta   90.00
_cell.angle_gamma   90.00
#
_symmetry.space_group_name_H-M   'P 1'
#
loop_
_entity.id
_entity.type
_entity.pdbx_description
1 polymer ?
#
loop_
_entity_poly.entity_id
_entity_poly.type
_entity_poly.pdbx_seq_one_letter_code
_entity_poly.pdbx_strand_id
1 'polypeptide(L)'
;MGKWEHKNIEYVLPEEIEKRSFAIIAAELAERGVVLPAEQDMITRRVIHTSADFDYAQTMTYSENAVEIAKNLIKNGADIVTDTNMALAGINKKVLASFGGEAHCYMADAEVAAMAKERRTTRAAVSMELASKREKPVIFAVGNAPTAMIQIYEMMQESNWRPAFVIGVPVGFVNVEAAKELILQTEVPYIINRGRKGGSNVAAAICNALLYELRDHSCNK
;
A
#
# COMPACT_ATOMS: atom_id res chain seq x y z
N MET A 1 39.08 -2.88 6.87
CA MET A 1 37.84 -2.13 7.10
C MET A 1 38.14 -0.68 6.75
N GLY A 2 37.74 -0.20 5.55
CA GLY A 2 37.98 1.15 5.09
C GLY A 2 37.22 2.14 5.93
N LYS A 3 37.90 3.03 6.63
CA LYS A 3 37.24 4.16 7.29
C LYS A 3 36.79 5.13 6.21
N TRP A 4 35.50 5.40 6.15
CA TRP A 4 34.93 6.48 5.36
C TRP A 4 35.28 7.82 6.04
N GLU A 5 36.41 8.42 5.64
CA GLU A 5 36.87 9.71 6.18
C GLU A 5 36.29 10.89 5.38
N HIS A 6 34.98 10.93 5.23
CA HIS A 6 34.29 12.11 4.69
C HIS A 6 33.65 12.88 5.84
N LYS A 7 34.05 14.13 6.04
CA LYS A 7 33.63 15.00 7.17
C LYS A 7 32.11 15.16 7.35
N ASN A 8 31.31 14.78 6.33
CA ASN A 8 29.84 14.94 6.31
C ASN A 8 29.09 13.61 6.24
N ILE A 9 29.79 12.47 6.39
CA ILE A 9 29.13 11.15 6.36
C ILE A 9 29.21 10.57 7.77
N GLU A 10 28.03 10.35 8.36
CA GLU A 10 27.90 9.66 9.64
C GLU A 10 27.98 8.14 9.41
N TYR A 11 28.80 7.47 10.20
CA TYR A 11 28.86 6.00 10.20
C TYR A 11 27.77 5.46 11.14
N VAL A 12 26.79 4.77 10.57
CA VAL A 12 25.73 4.10 11.32
C VAL A 12 25.81 2.60 11.04
N LEU A 13 25.67 1.77 12.07
CA LEU A 13 25.64 0.32 11.91
C LEU A 13 24.41 -0.10 11.09
N PRO A 14 24.51 -1.10 10.20
CA PRO A 14 23.39 -1.51 9.33
C PRO A 14 22.08 -1.78 10.07
N GLU A 15 22.16 -2.42 11.24
CA GLU A 15 21.01 -2.73 12.12
C GLU A 15 20.37 -1.50 12.77
N GLU A 16 21.06 -0.36 12.77
CA GLU A 16 20.58 0.88 13.37
C GLU A 16 20.02 1.88 12.34
N ILE A 17 20.32 1.70 11.04
CA ILE A 17 19.97 2.66 9.99
C ILE A 17 18.48 2.93 9.96
N GLU A 18 17.67 1.89 9.94
CA GLU A 18 16.20 2.05 9.90
C GLU A 18 15.69 2.75 11.16
N LYS A 19 16.11 2.29 12.33
CA LYS A 19 15.71 2.88 13.62
C LYS A 19 16.10 4.35 13.71
N ARG A 20 17.28 4.72 13.22
CA ARG A 20 17.72 6.11 13.18
C ARG A 20 16.88 6.96 12.21
N SER A 21 16.56 6.42 11.03
CA SER A 21 15.69 7.09 10.08
C SER A 21 14.32 7.39 10.68
N PHE A 22 13.74 6.42 11.38
CA PHE A 22 12.45 6.62 12.06
C PHE A 22 12.53 7.63 13.20
N ALA A 23 13.66 7.70 13.93
CA ALA A 23 13.88 8.71 14.96
C ALA A 23 13.97 10.12 14.36
N ILE A 24 14.65 10.29 13.23
CA ILE A 24 14.72 11.57 12.50
C ILE A 24 13.32 11.98 12.02
N ILE A 25 12.56 11.08 11.40
CA ILE A 25 11.19 11.36 10.95
C ILE A 25 10.31 11.78 12.12
N ALA A 26 10.43 11.12 13.28
CA ALA A 26 9.67 11.47 14.47
C ALA A 26 10.00 12.88 14.98
N ALA A 27 11.29 13.24 15.01
CA ALA A 27 11.74 14.57 15.43
C ALA A 27 11.23 15.66 14.47
N GLU A 28 11.36 15.45 13.15
CA GLU A 28 10.86 16.41 12.16
C GLU A 28 9.33 16.56 12.18
N LEU A 29 8.57 15.51 12.41
CA LEU A 29 7.11 15.61 12.59
C LEU A 29 6.78 16.46 13.81
N ALA A 30 7.49 16.26 14.93
CA ALA A 30 7.30 17.06 16.14
C ALA A 30 7.66 18.54 15.93
N GLU A 31 8.77 18.83 15.24
CA GLU A 31 9.17 20.20 14.88
C GLU A 31 8.12 20.90 13.99
N ARG A 32 7.45 20.16 13.12
CA ARG A 32 6.34 20.63 12.28
C ARG A 32 5.01 20.74 13.02
N GLY A 33 4.94 20.35 14.31
CA GLY A 33 3.73 20.33 15.11
C GLY A 33 2.72 19.29 14.65
N VAL A 34 3.16 18.23 13.93
CA VAL A 34 2.30 17.17 13.43
C VAL A 34 2.26 16.01 14.42
N VAL A 35 1.07 15.67 14.89
CA VAL A 35 0.81 14.51 15.73
C VAL A 35 -0.03 13.52 14.92
N LEU A 36 0.53 12.35 14.66
CA LEU A 36 -0.16 11.27 13.96
C LEU A 36 -1.00 10.46 14.98
N PRO A 37 -2.24 10.01 14.60
CA PRO A 37 -2.97 9.05 15.42
C PRO A 37 -2.14 7.78 15.65
N ALA A 38 -2.14 7.26 16.89
CA ALA A 38 -1.27 6.15 17.29
C ALA A 38 -1.38 4.91 16.37
N GLU A 39 -2.60 4.60 15.92
CA GLU A 39 -2.89 3.48 15.03
C GLU A 39 -2.35 3.66 13.61
N GLN A 40 -2.16 4.92 13.15
CA GLN A 40 -1.72 5.27 11.79
C GLN A 40 -0.22 5.60 11.74
N ASP A 41 0.40 5.83 12.90
CA ASP A 41 1.74 6.38 13.06
C ASP A 41 2.80 5.56 12.31
N MET A 42 2.85 4.25 12.56
CA MET A 42 3.86 3.37 11.95
C MET A 42 3.73 3.33 10.43
N ILE A 43 2.49 3.25 9.91
CA ILE A 43 2.24 3.18 8.46
C ILE A 43 2.63 4.51 7.81
N THR A 44 2.17 5.63 8.36
CA THR A 44 2.46 6.96 7.81
C THR A 44 3.95 7.26 7.83
N ARG A 45 4.65 6.96 8.93
CA ARG A 45 6.13 7.11 8.98
C ARG A 45 6.85 6.19 7.99
N ARG A 46 6.36 4.97 7.76
CA ARG A 46 6.93 4.07 6.75
C ARG A 46 6.77 4.64 5.33
N VAL A 47 5.66 5.29 5.04
CA VAL A 47 5.44 6.00 3.78
C VAL A 47 6.38 7.21 3.66
N ILE A 48 6.53 8.00 4.71
CA ILE A 48 7.51 9.12 4.75
C ILE A 48 8.93 8.57 4.55
N HIS A 49 9.31 7.50 5.24
CA HIS A 49 10.62 6.89 5.11
C HIS A 49 10.93 6.45 3.66
N THR A 50 9.96 5.88 2.96
CA THR A 50 10.14 5.36 1.59
C THR A 50 10.17 6.46 0.52
N SER A 51 9.60 7.64 0.82
CA SER A 51 9.43 8.76 -0.12
C SER A 51 10.26 9.99 0.21
N ALA A 52 10.77 10.09 1.45
CA ALA A 52 11.35 11.30 2.03
C ALA A 52 10.42 12.53 1.95
N ASP A 53 9.09 12.30 1.94
CA ASP A 53 8.08 13.35 1.73
C ASP A 53 7.11 13.41 2.93
N PHE A 54 7.17 14.50 3.66
CA PHE A 54 6.36 14.72 4.86
C PHE A 54 4.91 15.13 4.58
N ASP A 55 4.55 15.48 3.34
CA ASP A 55 3.15 15.80 2.99
C ASP A 55 2.22 14.60 3.22
N TYR A 56 2.77 13.38 3.17
CA TYR A 56 2.00 12.17 3.50
C TYR A 56 1.41 12.19 4.91
N ALA A 57 2.01 12.91 5.85
CA ALA A 57 1.45 13.06 7.20
C ALA A 57 0.09 13.78 7.23
N GLN A 58 -0.20 14.57 6.18
CA GLN A 58 -1.45 15.34 6.06
C GLN A 58 -2.39 14.76 5.00
N THR A 59 -1.86 14.03 4.02
CA THR A 59 -2.63 13.56 2.86
C THR A 59 -3.07 12.10 2.96
N MET A 60 -2.43 11.30 3.83
CA MET A 60 -2.88 9.94 4.11
C MET A 60 -4.23 9.97 4.83
N THR A 61 -5.17 9.17 4.34
CA THR A 61 -6.55 9.06 4.85
C THR A 61 -6.87 7.59 5.11
N TYR A 62 -7.44 7.34 6.26
CA TYR A 62 -7.77 6.01 6.74
C TYR A 62 -9.27 5.93 7.02
N SER A 63 -9.92 4.84 6.60
CA SER A 63 -11.28 4.55 7.08
C SER A 63 -11.27 4.19 8.57
N GLU A 64 -12.41 4.17 9.20
CA GLU A 64 -12.54 3.77 10.60
C GLU A 64 -11.94 2.36 10.81
N ASN A 65 -11.10 2.19 11.85
CA ASN A 65 -10.43 0.93 12.18
C ASN A 65 -9.61 0.30 11.04
N ALA A 66 -9.21 1.07 10.01
CA ALA A 66 -8.57 0.58 8.80
C ALA A 66 -7.36 -0.32 9.08
N VAL A 67 -6.49 0.09 10.00
CA VAL A 67 -5.25 -0.64 10.32
C VAL A 67 -5.57 -1.98 10.98
N GLU A 68 -6.52 -2.01 11.89
CA GLU A 68 -6.94 -3.25 12.56
C GLU A 68 -7.62 -4.20 11.57
N ILE A 69 -8.51 -3.69 10.72
CA ILE A 69 -9.19 -4.49 9.68
C ILE A 69 -8.15 -5.11 8.75
N ALA A 70 -7.20 -4.32 8.23
CA ALA A 70 -6.16 -4.82 7.32
C ALA A 70 -5.29 -5.90 8.01
N LYS A 71 -4.89 -5.68 9.27
CA LYS A 71 -4.10 -6.65 10.05
C LYS A 71 -4.88 -7.93 10.29
N ASN A 72 -6.17 -7.86 10.59
CA ASN A 72 -7.01 -9.03 10.78
C ASN A 72 -7.22 -9.81 9.47
N LEU A 73 -7.39 -9.13 8.34
CA LEU A 73 -7.42 -9.79 7.03
C LEU A 73 -6.13 -10.56 6.75
N ILE A 74 -4.96 -9.95 6.98
CA ILE A 74 -3.66 -10.61 6.80
C ILE A 74 -3.52 -11.82 7.72
N LYS A 75 -3.85 -11.69 9.01
CA LYS A 75 -3.81 -12.82 9.99
C LYS A 75 -4.68 -14.00 9.57
N ASN A 76 -5.76 -13.73 8.86
CA ASN A 76 -6.69 -14.76 8.36
C ASN A 76 -6.38 -15.20 6.93
N GLY A 77 -5.18 -14.94 6.43
CA GLY A 77 -4.69 -15.49 5.17
C GLY A 77 -5.18 -14.75 3.93
N ALA A 78 -5.58 -13.48 4.03
CA ALA A 78 -5.95 -12.69 2.88
C ALA A 78 -4.78 -12.55 1.89
N ASP A 79 -5.10 -12.55 0.60
CA ASP A 79 -4.15 -12.28 -0.46
C ASP A 79 -3.99 -10.78 -0.71
N ILE A 80 -2.84 -10.37 -1.24
CA ILE A 80 -2.61 -9.01 -1.69
C ILE A 80 -2.51 -9.00 -3.22
N VAL A 81 -3.32 -8.20 -3.90
CA VAL A 81 -3.23 -8.02 -5.35
C VAL A 81 -2.78 -6.61 -5.67
N THR A 82 -1.72 -6.49 -6.47
CA THR A 82 -1.14 -5.22 -6.87
C THR A 82 -1.43 -4.91 -8.35
N ASP A 83 -1.45 -3.62 -8.68
CA ASP A 83 -1.60 -3.12 -10.05
C ASP A 83 -0.27 -2.99 -10.81
N THR A 84 0.86 -3.32 -10.17
CA THR A 84 2.20 -3.29 -10.79
C THR A 84 3.09 -4.39 -10.25
N ASN A 85 3.98 -4.92 -11.12
CA ASN A 85 5.02 -5.85 -10.69
C ASN A 85 6.06 -5.17 -9.76
N MET A 86 6.22 -3.85 -9.83
CA MET A 86 7.09 -3.12 -8.90
C MET A 86 6.55 -3.18 -7.47
N ALA A 87 5.25 -2.94 -7.26
CA ALA A 87 4.63 -3.09 -5.94
C ALA A 87 4.72 -4.53 -5.45
N LEU A 88 4.40 -5.52 -6.31
CA LEU A 88 4.53 -6.95 -6.02
C LEU A 88 5.95 -7.33 -5.59
N ALA A 89 6.97 -6.81 -6.28
CA ALA A 89 8.37 -7.08 -5.94
C ALA A 89 8.77 -6.48 -4.59
N GLY A 90 8.19 -5.35 -4.20
CA GLY A 90 8.46 -4.65 -2.95
C GLY A 90 7.82 -5.28 -1.71
N ILE A 91 6.78 -6.11 -1.84
CA ILE A 91 6.09 -6.75 -0.73
C ILE A 91 6.92 -7.90 -0.15
N ASN A 92 7.01 -7.98 1.18
CA ASN A 92 7.66 -9.07 1.89
C ASN A 92 6.78 -10.34 1.86
N LYS A 93 6.89 -11.08 0.76
CA LYS A 93 6.12 -12.31 0.52
C LYS A 93 6.35 -13.39 1.56
N LYS A 94 7.57 -13.46 2.14
CA LYS A 94 7.88 -14.44 3.18
C LYS A 94 7.06 -14.22 4.45
N VAL A 95 6.94 -12.96 4.87
CA VAL A 95 6.11 -12.61 6.04
C VAL A 95 4.63 -12.79 5.71
N LEU A 96 4.16 -12.38 4.54
CA LEU A 96 2.77 -12.58 4.12
C LEU A 96 2.40 -14.09 4.11
N ALA A 97 3.27 -14.93 3.54
CA ALA A 97 3.07 -16.38 3.49
C ALA A 97 3.04 -17.04 4.87
N SER A 98 3.72 -16.48 5.89
CA SER A 98 3.64 -17.00 7.26
C SER A 98 2.25 -16.84 7.89
N PHE A 99 1.40 -15.98 7.33
CA PHE A 99 -0.01 -15.83 7.68
C PHE A 99 -0.95 -16.55 6.70
N GLY A 100 -0.41 -17.28 5.71
CA GLY A 100 -1.19 -18.04 4.73
C GLY A 100 -1.67 -17.22 3.52
N GLY A 101 -1.28 -15.96 3.40
CA GLY A 101 -1.58 -15.10 2.26
C GLY A 101 -0.54 -15.18 1.15
N GLU A 102 -0.93 -14.79 -0.05
CA GLU A 102 -0.07 -14.70 -1.23
C GLU A 102 -0.18 -13.31 -1.88
N ALA A 103 0.89 -12.86 -2.54
CA ALA A 103 0.88 -11.62 -3.29
C ALA A 103 0.89 -11.88 -4.80
N HIS A 104 -0.01 -11.20 -5.54
CA HIS A 104 -0.23 -11.41 -6.97
C HIS A 104 -0.22 -10.09 -7.76
N CYS A 105 0.12 -10.19 -9.05
CA CYS A 105 -0.02 -9.11 -10.02
C CYS A 105 -0.27 -9.73 -11.40
N TYR A 106 -1.41 -9.45 -12.00
CA TYR A 106 -1.81 -10.03 -13.29
C TYR A 106 -1.39 -9.17 -14.51
N MET A 107 -0.68 -8.06 -14.28
CA MET A 107 -0.34 -7.08 -15.34
C MET A 107 0.55 -7.63 -16.46
N ALA A 108 1.31 -8.70 -16.19
CA ALA A 108 2.16 -9.35 -17.19
C ALA A 108 1.49 -10.54 -17.90
N ASP A 109 0.28 -10.93 -17.49
CA ASP A 109 -0.41 -12.10 -18.03
C ASP A 109 -0.87 -11.85 -19.46
N ALA A 110 -0.58 -12.79 -20.34
CA ALA A 110 -0.93 -12.69 -21.76
C ALA A 110 -2.45 -12.63 -21.98
N GLU A 111 -3.22 -13.36 -21.17
CA GLU A 111 -4.68 -13.35 -21.19
C GLU A 111 -5.24 -11.99 -20.81
N VAL A 112 -4.69 -11.37 -19.76
CA VAL A 112 -5.06 -10.01 -19.35
C VAL A 112 -4.80 -9.00 -20.46
N ALA A 113 -3.66 -9.11 -21.12
CA ALA A 113 -3.33 -8.24 -22.25
C ALA A 113 -4.29 -8.43 -23.45
N ALA A 114 -4.66 -9.67 -23.76
CA ALA A 114 -5.63 -9.98 -24.82
C ALA A 114 -7.03 -9.44 -24.49
N MET A 115 -7.54 -9.72 -23.28
CA MET A 115 -8.84 -9.23 -22.81
C MET A 115 -8.92 -7.71 -22.78
N ALA A 116 -7.86 -7.03 -22.30
CA ALA A 116 -7.81 -5.58 -22.27
C ALA A 116 -7.87 -4.97 -23.67
N LYS A 117 -7.16 -5.57 -24.63
CA LYS A 117 -7.17 -5.14 -26.04
C LYS A 117 -8.55 -5.34 -26.68
N GLU A 118 -9.14 -6.51 -26.50
CA GLU A 118 -10.46 -6.86 -27.04
C GLU A 118 -11.55 -5.90 -26.51
N ARG A 119 -11.57 -5.66 -25.20
CA ARG A 119 -12.56 -4.82 -24.52
C ARG A 119 -12.25 -3.33 -24.60
N ARG A 120 -11.12 -2.92 -25.21
CA ARG A 120 -10.65 -1.52 -25.28
C ARG A 120 -10.54 -0.86 -23.89
N THR A 121 -10.08 -1.62 -22.90
CA THR A 121 -9.84 -1.17 -21.53
C THR A 121 -8.37 -1.35 -21.13
N THR A 122 -8.03 -1.03 -19.88
CA THR A 122 -6.66 -1.18 -19.39
C THR A 122 -6.41 -2.57 -18.80
N ARG A 123 -5.17 -3.04 -18.86
CA ARG A 123 -4.77 -4.28 -18.16
C ARG A 123 -5.01 -4.19 -16.66
N ALA A 124 -4.87 -2.99 -16.08
CA ALA A 124 -5.11 -2.78 -14.67
C ALA A 124 -6.60 -3.03 -14.30
N ALA A 125 -7.54 -2.56 -15.11
CA ALA A 125 -8.96 -2.84 -14.92
C ALA A 125 -9.25 -4.34 -14.97
N VAL A 126 -8.81 -5.03 -16.04
CA VAL A 126 -8.97 -6.48 -16.17
C VAL A 126 -8.31 -7.26 -15.03
N SER A 127 -7.15 -6.80 -14.54
CA SER A 127 -6.47 -7.41 -13.39
C SER A 127 -7.32 -7.35 -12.12
N MET A 128 -8.03 -6.24 -11.86
CA MET A 128 -8.92 -6.11 -10.70
C MET A 128 -10.16 -7.01 -10.81
N GLU A 129 -10.71 -7.15 -12.03
CA GLU A 129 -11.80 -8.11 -12.27
C GLU A 129 -11.38 -9.56 -12.02
N LEU A 130 -10.18 -9.95 -12.42
CA LEU A 130 -9.67 -11.29 -12.12
C LEU A 130 -9.43 -11.47 -10.63
N ALA A 131 -8.88 -10.46 -9.98
CA ALA A 131 -8.65 -10.48 -8.54
C ALA A 131 -9.95 -10.61 -7.73
N SER A 132 -11.05 -10.00 -8.19
CA SER A 132 -12.34 -10.06 -7.51
C SER A 132 -12.96 -11.47 -7.47
N LYS A 133 -12.50 -12.37 -8.32
CA LYS A 133 -12.97 -13.78 -8.41
C LYS A 133 -12.18 -14.75 -7.54
N ARG A 134 -11.19 -14.27 -6.78
CA ARG A 134 -10.42 -15.12 -5.87
C ARG A 134 -11.29 -15.59 -4.70
N GLU A 135 -11.06 -16.82 -4.25
CA GLU A 135 -11.78 -17.43 -3.14
C GLU A 135 -11.44 -16.80 -1.79
N LYS A 136 -10.15 -16.41 -1.62
CA LYS A 136 -9.68 -15.73 -0.42
C LYS A 136 -10.04 -14.25 -0.44
N PRO A 137 -10.21 -13.61 0.73
CA PRO A 137 -10.30 -12.17 0.82
C PRO A 137 -9.09 -11.50 0.18
N VAL A 138 -9.30 -10.40 -0.56
CA VAL A 138 -8.24 -9.68 -1.26
C VAL A 138 -8.10 -8.27 -0.70
N ILE A 139 -6.85 -7.92 -0.38
CA ILE A 139 -6.41 -6.54 -0.18
C ILE A 139 -5.90 -6.03 -1.53
N PHE A 140 -6.60 -5.07 -2.11
CA PHE A 140 -6.20 -4.44 -3.37
C PHE A 140 -5.19 -3.33 -3.09
N ALA A 141 -3.94 -3.48 -3.55
CA ALA A 141 -2.87 -2.51 -3.34
C ALA A 141 -2.53 -1.81 -4.66
N VAL A 142 -3.19 -0.69 -4.90
CA VAL A 142 -3.09 0.11 -6.13
C VAL A 142 -2.11 1.25 -5.94
N GLY A 143 -0.96 1.20 -6.64
CA GLY A 143 0.11 2.17 -6.53
C GLY A 143 0.37 2.99 -7.80
N ASN A 144 -0.24 2.65 -8.94
CA ASN A 144 0.03 3.31 -10.20
C ASN A 144 -1.21 3.64 -11.02
N ALA A 145 -2.13 2.69 -11.21
CA ALA A 145 -3.20 2.81 -12.19
C ALA A 145 -4.51 3.34 -11.59
N PRO A 146 -4.93 4.59 -11.87
CA PRO A 146 -6.26 5.08 -11.47
C PRO A 146 -7.39 4.21 -12.00
N THR A 147 -7.21 3.62 -13.18
CA THR A 147 -8.20 2.73 -13.79
C THR A 147 -8.42 1.44 -13.00
N ALA A 148 -7.46 0.99 -12.19
CA ALA A 148 -7.69 -0.11 -11.25
C ALA A 148 -8.70 0.30 -10.16
N MET A 149 -8.58 1.50 -9.59
CA MET A 149 -9.51 2.00 -8.58
C MET A 149 -10.89 2.27 -9.16
N ILE A 150 -10.96 2.82 -10.37
CA ILE A 150 -12.22 3.03 -11.08
C ILE A 150 -12.92 1.69 -11.30
N GLN A 151 -12.20 0.67 -11.76
CA GLN A 151 -12.78 -0.66 -11.97
C GLN A 151 -13.29 -1.31 -10.67
N ILE A 152 -12.56 -1.16 -9.56
CA ILE A 152 -13.02 -1.63 -8.25
C ILE A 152 -14.34 -0.94 -7.89
N TYR A 153 -14.44 0.38 -8.10
CA TYR A 153 -15.66 1.13 -7.84
C TYR A 153 -16.82 0.69 -8.76
N GLU A 154 -16.59 0.55 -10.06
CA GLU A 154 -17.59 0.11 -11.03
C GLU A 154 -18.16 -1.28 -10.67
N MET A 155 -17.31 -2.25 -10.33
CA MET A 155 -17.76 -3.58 -9.87
C MET A 155 -18.67 -3.51 -8.63
N MET A 156 -18.41 -2.56 -7.72
CA MET A 156 -19.28 -2.35 -6.56
C MET A 156 -20.63 -1.74 -6.92
N GLN A 157 -20.70 -0.92 -7.98
CA GLN A 157 -21.95 -0.34 -8.46
C GLN A 157 -22.80 -1.36 -9.25
N GLU A 158 -22.13 -2.23 -10.00
CA GLU A 158 -22.79 -3.22 -10.88
C GLU A 158 -23.27 -4.47 -10.13
N SER A 159 -22.75 -4.70 -8.91
CA SER A 159 -23.07 -5.90 -8.14
C SER A 159 -23.02 -5.67 -6.62
N ASN A 160 -23.38 -6.70 -5.85
CA ASN A 160 -23.23 -6.70 -4.40
C ASN A 160 -21.79 -7.06 -3.95
N TRP A 161 -20.85 -7.24 -4.88
CA TRP A 161 -19.47 -7.51 -4.55
C TRP A 161 -18.82 -6.31 -3.85
N ARG A 162 -18.00 -6.59 -2.85
CA ARG A 162 -17.21 -5.58 -2.14
C ARG A 162 -15.79 -6.09 -1.94
N PRO A 163 -14.75 -5.26 -2.18
CA PRO A 163 -13.37 -5.63 -1.83
C PRO A 163 -13.24 -5.74 -0.31
N ALA A 164 -12.41 -6.67 0.16
CA ALA A 164 -12.15 -6.78 1.59
C ALA A 164 -11.40 -5.57 2.14
N PHE A 165 -10.49 -4.98 1.34
CA PHE A 165 -9.73 -3.78 1.69
C PHE A 165 -9.10 -3.13 0.45
N VAL A 166 -8.96 -1.79 0.48
CA VAL A 166 -8.29 -1.04 -0.60
C VAL A 166 -7.15 -0.18 -0.05
N ILE A 167 -5.93 -0.43 -0.51
CA ILE A 167 -4.79 0.50 -0.41
C ILE A 167 -4.73 1.27 -1.72
N GLY A 168 -5.18 2.54 -1.70
CA GLY A 168 -5.35 3.37 -2.90
C GLY A 168 -4.35 4.53 -2.93
N VAL A 169 -3.17 4.30 -3.48
CA VAL A 169 -2.10 5.29 -3.56
C VAL A 169 -1.52 5.42 -4.98
N PRO A 170 -2.37 5.43 -6.04
CA PRO A 170 -1.84 5.66 -7.38
C PRO A 170 -1.22 7.06 -7.48
N VAL A 171 -0.12 7.16 -8.25
CA VAL A 171 0.55 8.41 -8.58
C VAL A 171 0.18 8.85 -9.99
N GLY A 172 0.05 10.17 -10.22
CA GLY A 172 -0.12 10.69 -11.57
C GLY A 172 -0.96 11.94 -11.68
N PHE A 173 -1.38 12.25 -12.91
CA PHE A 173 -2.03 13.52 -13.25
C PHE A 173 -3.42 13.35 -13.89
N VAL A 174 -3.68 12.22 -14.56
CA VAL A 174 -4.94 11.96 -15.25
C VAL A 174 -5.83 11.07 -14.40
N ASN A 175 -6.97 11.58 -13.95
CA ASN A 175 -7.99 10.88 -13.16
C ASN A 175 -7.52 10.33 -11.79
N VAL A 176 -6.29 10.63 -11.34
CA VAL A 176 -5.75 10.07 -10.10
C VAL A 176 -6.55 10.52 -8.88
N GLU A 177 -6.79 11.82 -8.75
CA GLU A 177 -7.56 12.38 -7.64
C GLU A 177 -9.01 11.89 -7.67
N ALA A 178 -9.65 11.96 -8.84
CA ALA A 178 -11.02 11.51 -9.02
C ALA A 178 -11.19 10.00 -8.67
N ALA A 179 -10.27 9.15 -9.10
CA ALA A 179 -10.31 7.72 -8.80
C ALA A 179 -10.19 7.42 -7.30
N LYS A 180 -9.38 8.19 -6.58
CA LYS A 180 -9.27 8.08 -5.12
C LYS A 180 -10.55 8.53 -4.42
N GLU A 181 -11.12 9.67 -4.85
CA GLU A 181 -12.37 10.18 -4.28
C GLU A 181 -13.55 9.23 -4.48
N LEU A 182 -13.59 8.44 -5.57
CA LEU A 182 -14.62 7.40 -5.75
C LEU A 182 -14.62 6.40 -4.59
N ILE A 183 -13.45 5.91 -4.18
CA ILE A 183 -13.35 4.93 -3.09
C ILE A 183 -13.59 5.59 -1.73
N LEU A 184 -13.12 6.82 -1.53
CA LEU A 184 -13.34 7.59 -0.29
C LEU A 184 -14.83 7.82 0.04
N GLN A 185 -15.70 7.79 -0.97
CA GLN A 185 -17.15 7.93 -0.81
C GLN A 185 -17.88 6.62 -0.48
N THR A 186 -17.16 5.51 -0.40
CA THR A 186 -17.72 4.19 -0.11
C THR A 186 -17.53 3.80 1.35
N GLU A 187 -18.24 2.77 1.80
CA GLU A 187 -18.08 2.18 3.14
C GLU A 187 -17.00 1.08 3.18
N VAL A 188 -16.27 0.87 2.09
CA VAL A 188 -15.20 -0.13 2.02
C VAL A 188 -14.03 0.30 2.90
N PRO A 189 -13.40 -0.59 3.66
CA PRO A 189 -12.20 -0.26 4.42
C PRO A 189 -11.03 0.12 3.52
N TYR A 190 -10.35 1.23 3.83
CA TYR A 190 -9.27 1.73 2.98
C TYR A 190 -8.12 2.41 3.74
N ILE A 191 -6.96 2.47 3.07
CA ILE A 191 -5.85 3.40 3.31
C ILE A 191 -5.57 4.10 1.98
N ILE A 192 -5.81 5.40 1.89
CA ILE A 192 -5.69 6.18 0.65
C ILE A 192 -4.84 7.41 0.91
N ASN A 193 -3.99 7.77 -0.04
CA ASN A 193 -3.33 9.08 -0.07
C ASN A 193 -4.09 10.03 -0.99
N ARG A 194 -4.62 11.12 -0.47
CA ARG A 194 -5.31 12.16 -1.28
C ARG A 194 -4.35 12.88 -2.20
N GLY A 195 -4.88 13.53 -3.24
CA GLY A 195 -4.09 14.27 -4.22
C GLY A 195 -3.33 13.34 -5.18
N ARG A 196 -2.29 13.88 -5.83
CA ARG A 196 -1.58 13.23 -6.94
C ARG A 196 -0.42 12.33 -6.53
N LYS A 197 0.07 12.48 -5.30
CA LYS A 197 1.20 11.71 -4.77
C LYS A 197 0.81 10.26 -4.50
N GLY A 198 1.78 9.39 -4.61
CA GLY A 198 1.64 7.95 -4.41
C GLY A 198 2.78 7.19 -5.09
N GLY A 199 2.53 5.95 -5.45
CA GLY A 199 3.49 5.13 -6.19
C GLY A 199 3.47 3.67 -5.77
N SER A 200 4.02 2.81 -6.63
CA SER A 200 4.17 1.38 -6.34
C SER A 200 5.03 1.12 -5.09
N ASN A 201 6.04 1.96 -4.84
CA ASN A 201 6.86 1.94 -3.62
C ASN A 201 6.04 2.28 -2.37
N VAL A 202 5.13 3.26 -2.48
CA VAL A 202 4.23 3.66 -1.39
C VAL A 202 3.24 2.54 -1.08
N ALA A 203 2.63 1.92 -2.09
CA ALA A 203 1.75 0.77 -1.91
C ALA A 203 2.47 -0.41 -1.20
N ALA A 204 3.67 -0.75 -1.66
CA ALA A 204 4.49 -1.78 -1.03
C ALA A 204 4.91 -1.41 0.40
N ALA A 205 5.21 -0.14 0.67
CA ALA A 205 5.57 0.35 2.00
C ALA A 205 4.41 0.20 2.99
N ILE A 206 3.17 0.52 2.59
CA ILE A 206 1.97 0.33 3.42
C ILE A 206 1.76 -1.16 3.72
N CYS A 207 1.82 -2.02 2.69
CA CYS A 207 1.71 -3.47 2.89
C CYS A 207 2.76 -3.99 3.87
N ASN A 208 4.02 -3.57 3.71
CA ASN A 208 5.11 -4.00 4.59
C ASN A 208 4.98 -3.45 6.02
N ALA A 209 4.48 -2.23 6.21
CA ALA A 209 4.22 -1.68 7.54
C ALA A 209 3.23 -2.57 8.31
N LEU A 210 2.11 -2.96 7.67
CA LEU A 210 1.12 -3.87 8.24
C LEU A 210 1.73 -5.24 8.59
N LEU A 211 2.54 -5.80 7.67
CA LEU A 211 3.19 -7.10 7.84
C LEU A 211 4.21 -7.09 8.99
N TYR A 212 5.01 -6.03 9.12
CA TYR A 212 6.06 -5.95 10.15
C TYR A 212 5.48 -5.75 11.53
N GLU A 213 4.44 -4.93 11.69
CA GLU A 213 3.72 -4.83 12.96
C GLU A 213 3.17 -6.19 13.43
N LEU A 214 2.64 -7.00 12.51
CA LEU A 214 2.12 -8.33 12.83
C LEU A 214 3.22 -9.30 13.23
N ARG A 215 4.36 -9.29 12.52
CA ARG A 215 5.53 -10.12 12.81
C ARG A 215 6.10 -9.81 14.19
N ASP A 216 6.29 -8.53 14.48
CA ASP A 216 6.95 -8.08 15.71
C ASP A 216 6.08 -8.38 16.96
N HIS A 217 4.75 -8.33 16.81
CA HIS A 217 3.82 -8.79 17.85
C HIS A 217 3.78 -10.31 18.02
N SER A 218 4.12 -11.10 17.00
CA SER A 218 4.16 -12.58 17.09
C SER A 218 5.46 -13.10 17.70
N CYS A 219 6.56 -12.35 17.62
CA CYS A 219 7.83 -12.71 18.23
C CYS A 219 7.93 -12.39 19.74
N ASN A 220 7.00 -11.59 20.28
CA ASN A 220 6.96 -11.18 21.69
C ASN A 220 5.97 -12.01 22.53
N LYS A 221 5.46 -13.11 22.01
CA LYS A 221 4.67 -14.12 22.73
C LYS A 221 5.45 -15.43 22.81
#